data_76245fb46ad4c38702a7ef8d1a948b87
#
_entry.id   76245fb46ad4c38702a7ef8d1a948b87
#
_cell.length_a   1.000
_cell.length_b   1.000
_cell.length_c   1.000
_cell.angle_alpha   90.00
_cell.angle_beta   90.00
_cell.angle_gamma   90.00
#
_symmetry.space_group_name_H-M   'P 1'
#
loop_
_entity.id
_entity.type
_entity.pdbx_description
1 polymer ?
#
loop_
_entity_poly.entity_id
_entity_poly.type
_entity_poly.pdbx_seq_one_letter_code
_entity_poly.pdbx_strand_id
1 'polypeptide(L)'
;MRYQFRKFFEMQNVKYDYSSVHIDVPNPLADKMIDWGKEKIKDSDIFVSQVDPSFGREDEMHVTVLYGIHSESPEEVTKIISGHKQISVKLGEIDVFTNPDKFDVVVVKVISDDLDELNNKLTSNVEFTSKYKEYKPHITLAYVKKGKGWKYHGLDQWKGKEFQTDYVVFSSKNGTKQKLAL
;
A
#
# COMPACT_ATOMS: atom_id res chain seq x y z
N MET A 1 -1.13 8.17 -24.24
CA MET A 1 0.18 7.57 -24.51
C MET A 1 1.39 8.35 -23.94
N ARG A 2 1.44 9.69 -23.94
CA ARG A 2 2.55 10.46 -23.34
C ARG A 2 2.64 10.42 -21.79
N TYR A 3 1.53 10.24 -21.08
CA TYR A 3 1.48 10.22 -19.60
C TYR A 3 2.10 8.95 -18.98
N GLN A 4 1.90 7.78 -19.61
CA GLN A 4 2.48 6.51 -19.13
C GLN A 4 4.00 6.44 -19.34
N PHE A 5 4.50 7.02 -20.45
CA PHE A 5 5.95 7.05 -20.71
C PHE A 5 6.72 7.94 -19.71
N ARG A 6 6.10 9.04 -19.25
CA ARG A 6 6.73 9.93 -18.28
C ARG A 6 6.86 9.28 -16.90
N LYS A 7 5.80 8.57 -16.45
CA LYS A 7 5.81 7.85 -15.17
C LYS A 7 6.82 6.69 -15.17
N PHE A 8 7.00 6.00 -16.28
CA PHE A 8 7.96 4.89 -16.41
C PHE A 8 9.43 5.36 -16.30
N PHE A 9 9.77 6.54 -16.80
CA PHE A 9 11.11 7.11 -16.67
C PHE A 9 11.35 7.75 -15.29
N GLU A 10 10.32 8.31 -14.65
CA GLU A 10 10.42 8.93 -13.32
C GLU A 10 10.52 7.87 -12.21
N MET A 11 9.91 6.69 -12.37
CA MET A 11 10.00 5.59 -11.40
C MET A 11 11.42 5.00 -11.26
N GLN A 12 12.31 5.17 -12.23
CA GLN A 12 13.68 4.65 -12.16
C GLN A 12 14.62 5.45 -11.23
N ASN A 13 14.16 6.59 -10.67
CA ASN A 13 15.00 7.45 -9.81
C ASN A 13 14.35 7.87 -8.49
N VAL A 14 13.22 7.25 -8.08
CA VAL A 14 12.62 7.54 -6.79
C VAL A 14 13.46 6.84 -5.72
N LYS A 15 14.22 7.60 -4.95
CA LYS A 15 14.85 7.12 -3.73
C LYS A 15 13.88 7.29 -2.58
N TYR A 16 13.57 6.19 -1.92
CA TYR A 16 12.82 6.18 -0.68
C TYR A 16 13.78 6.30 0.51
N ASP A 17 13.32 6.88 1.62
CA ASP A 17 14.13 6.95 2.84
C ASP A 17 14.40 5.55 3.42
N TYR A 18 13.47 4.63 3.22
CA TYR A 18 13.47 3.29 3.80
C TYR A 18 12.97 2.24 2.82
N SER A 19 13.30 0.99 3.11
CA SER A 19 12.72 -0.18 2.45
C SER A 19 11.36 -0.54 3.07
N SER A 20 10.57 -1.35 2.35
CA SER A 20 9.27 -1.81 2.81
C SER A 20 8.97 -3.25 2.42
N VAL A 21 8.01 -3.86 3.12
CA VAL A 21 7.40 -5.14 2.76
C VAL A 21 5.91 -4.91 2.54
N HIS A 22 5.38 -5.44 1.46
CA HIS A 22 3.96 -5.39 1.13
C HIS A 22 3.49 -6.68 0.46
N ILE A 23 2.18 -6.86 0.35
CA ILE A 23 1.55 -7.86 -0.50
C ILE A 23 0.81 -7.18 -1.64
N ASP A 24 0.84 -7.80 -2.82
CA ASP A 24 0.09 -7.30 -3.97
C ASP A 24 -1.38 -7.72 -3.87
N VAL A 25 -2.29 -6.84 -4.31
CA VAL A 25 -3.68 -7.23 -4.57
C VAL A 25 -3.73 -7.96 -5.91
N PRO A 26 -4.27 -9.19 -5.98
CA PRO A 26 -4.25 -9.95 -7.22
C PRO A 26 -5.25 -9.40 -8.25
N ASN A 27 -4.93 -9.59 -9.55
CA ASN A 27 -5.88 -9.37 -10.63
C ASN A 27 -6.95 -10.49 -10.67
N PRO A 28 -8.20 -10.19 -11.07
CA PRO A 28 -8.67 -8.89 -11.59
C PRO A 28 -9.17 -7.91 -10.50
N LEU A 29 -8.88 -8.16 -9.22
CA LEU A 29 -9.37 -7.29 -8.14
C LEU A 29 -8.65 -5.93 -8.16
N ALA A 30 -7.33 -5.94 -8.34
CA ALA A 30 -6.52 -4.73 -8.45
C ALA A 30 -7.01 -3.81 -9.58
N ASP A 31 -7.20 -4.37 -10.79
CA ASP A 31 -7.68 -3.60 -11.95
C ASP A 31 -9.05 -2.95 -11.68
N LYS A 32 -9.97 -3.68 -11.03
CA LYS A 32 -11.28 -3.13 -10.66
C LYS A 32 -11.18 -1.99 -9.65
N MET A 33 -10.22 -2.05 -8.72
CA MET A 33 -9.98 -0.96 -7.76
C MET A 33 -9.41 0.28 -8.45
N ILE A 34 -8.47 0.10 -9.36
CA ILE A 34 -7.88 1.17 -10.16
C ILE A 34 -8.96 1.86 -11.01
N ASP A 35 -9.78 1.09 -11.69
CA ASP A 35 -10.85 1.62 -12.55
C ASP A 35 -11.92 2.33 -11.73
N TRP A 36 -12.29 1.79 -10.56
CA TRP A 36 -13.19 2.46 -9.63
C TRP A 36 -12.61 3.80 -9.16
N GLY A 37 -11.33 3.86 -8.83
CA GLY A 37 -10.64 5.09 -8.44
C GLY A 37 -10.67 6.14 -9.56
N LYS A 38 -10.49 5.72 -10.82
CA LYS A 38 -10.58 6.62 -11.99
C LYS A 38 -12.01 7.11 -12.22
N GLU A 39 -13.01 6.25 -12.06
CA GLU A 39 -14.41 6.57 -12.33
C GLU A 39 -15.04 7.41 -11.20
N LYS A 40 -14.81 7.04 -9.95
CA LYS A 40 -15.53 7.60 -8.78
C LYS A 40 -14.82 8.79 -8.14
N ILE A 41 -13.50 8.83 -8.15
CA ILE A 41 -12.74 9.93 -7.56
C ILE A 41 -12.47 10.97 -8.63
N LYS A 42 -13.05 12.17 -8.49
CA LYS A 42 -12.90 13.25 -9.47
C LYS A 42 -11.48 13.78 -9.53
N ASP A 43 -10.98 14.12 -10.72
CA ASP A 43 -9.64 14.72 -10.89
C ASP A 43 -9.49 16.01 -10.10
N SER A 44 -10.56 16.81 -9.99
CA SER A 44 -10.57 18.05 -9.22
C SER A 44 -10.34 17.84 -7.72
N ASP A 45 -10.60 16.64 -7.21
CA ASP A 45 -10.44 16.31 -5.79
C ASP A 45 -9.07 15.69 -5.50
N ILE A 46 -8.35 15.23 -6.51
CA ILE A 46 -7.03 14.60 -6.33
C ILE A 46 -6.03 15.60 -5.74
N PHE A 47 -5.31 15.13 -4.72
CA PHE A 47 -4.14 15.82 -4.20
C PHE A 47 -2.91 15.39 -5.01
N VAL A 48 -2.18 16.36 -5.53
CA VAL A 48 -0.91 16.15 -6.23
C VAL A 48 0.17 16.98 -5.56
N SER A 49 1.38 16.46 -5.51
CA SER A 49 2.56 17.18 -5.03
C SER A 49 3.49 17.45 -6.21
N GLN A 50 4.10 18.63 -6.22
CA GLN A 50 5.11 18.98 -7.23
C GLN A 50 6.46 18.32 -6.96
N VAL A 51 6.69 17.91 -5.70
CA VAL A 51 7.98 17.38 -5.24
C VAL A 51 7.96 15.89 -4.96
N ASP A 52 6.78 15.30 -4.86
CA ASP A 52 6.60 13.88 -4.55
C ASP A 52 5.54 13.27 -5.47
N PRO A 53 5.95 12.46 -6.45
CA PRO A 53 5.03 11.84 -7.41
C PRO A 53 4.22 10.67 -6.84
N SER A 54 4.47 10.24 -5.59
CA SER A 54 3.74 9.14 -4.95
C SER A 54 2.30 9.50 -4.59
N PHE A 55 1.95 10.81 -4.60
CA PHE A 55 0.58 11.26 -4.40
C PHE A 55 -0.25 11.16 -5.68
N GLY A 56 -1.54 11.06 -5.52
CA GLY A 56 -2.49 10.94 -6.62
C GLY A 56 -3.39 9.73 -6.46
N ARG A 57 -3.78 9.11 -7.58
CA ARG A 57 -4.43 7.79 -7.58
C ARG A 57 -3.37 6.71 -7.57
N GLU A 58 -3.62 5.67 -6.79
CA GLU A 58 -2.79 4.47 -6.88
C GLU A 58 -3.05 3.72 -8.19
N ASP A 59 -1.98 3.19 -8.74
CA ASP A 59 -1.98 2.33 -9.93
C ASP A 59 -1.33 0.96 -9.65
N GLU A 60 -0.79 0.76 -8.46
CA GLU A 60 -0.29 -0.52 -7.95
C GLU A 60 -0.98 -0.84 -6.62
N MET A 61 -2.07 -1.60 -6.67
CA MET A 61 -2.84 -1.94 -5.47
C MET A 61 -2.08 -2.92 -4.59
N HIS A 62 -1.78 -2.52 -3.37
CA HIS A 62 -1.03 -3.32 -2.40
C HIS A 62 -1.47 -3.05 -0.96
N VAL A 63 -1.10 -3.96 -0.05
CA VAL A 63 -1.20 -3.75 1.40
C VAL A 63 0.21 -3.70 1.96
N THR A 64 0.61 -2.58 2.52
CA THR A 64 1.90 -2.48 3.22
C THR A 64 1.85 -3.28 4.51
N VAL A 65 2.80 -4.20 4.68
CA VAL A 65 3.00 -4.96 5.91
C VAL A 65 3.89 -4.17 6.86
N LEU A 66 5.03 -3.68 6.38
CA LEU A 66 5.94 -2.85 7.16
C LEU A 66 6.67 -1.86 6.25
N TYR A 67 6.62 -0.59 6.58
CA TYR A 67 7.46 0.46 5.99
C TYR A 67 8.47 0.94 7.03
N GLY A 68 9.59 1.46 6.56
CA GLY A 68 10.59 2.04 7.43
C GLY A 68 11.79 1.15 7.73
N ILE A 69 11.92 0.02 7.04
CA ILE A 69 13.02 -0.95 7.21
C ILE A 69 14.35 -0.31 6.79
N HIS A 70 15.36 -0.38 7.67
CA HIS A 70 16.67 0.22 7.43
C HIS A 70 17.51 -0.58 6.44
N SER A 71 17.38 -1.90 6.43
CA SER A 71 18.10 -2.78 5.50
C SER A 71 17.68 -2.55 4.05
N GLU A 72 18.65 -2.56 3.15
CA GLU A 72 18.42 -2.53 1.69
C GLU A 72 18.39 -3.93 1.08
N SER A 73 18.76 -4.94 1.86
CA SER A 73 18.83 -6.33 1.45
C SER A 73 17.59 -7.11 1.92
N PRO A 74 17.02 -7.97 1.07
CA PRO A 74 15.87 -8.79 1.40
C PRO A 74 16.22 -10.00 2.29
N GLU A 75 17.51 -10.34 2.50
CA GLU A 75 17.91 -11.59 3.15
C GLU A 75 17.41 -11.71 4.58
N GLU A 76 17.42 -10.60 5.34
CA GLU A 76 16.91 -10.58 6.71
C GLU A 76 15.42 -10.84 6.73
N VAL A 77 14.66 -10.15 5.89
CA VAL A 77 13.21 -10.36 5.73
C VAL A 77 12.93 -11.79 5.29
N THR A 78 13.65 -12.31 4.29
CA THR A 78 13.49 -13.69 3.80
C THR A 78 13.64 -14.72 4.93
N LYS A 79 14.64 -14.57 5.79
CA LYS A 79 14.82 -15.47 6.93
C LYS A 79 13.67 -15.41 7.93
N ILE A 80 13.16 -14.21 8.19
CA ILE A 80 12.08 -13.99 9.14
C ILE A 80 10.77 -14.59 8.64
N ILE A 81 10.43 -14.38 7.35
CA ILE A 81 9.17 -14.85 6.79
C ILE A 81 9.18 -16.34 6.42
N SER A 82 10.35 -16.96 6.30
CA SER A 82 10.47 -18.37 5.92
C SER A 82 9.60 -19.28 6.78
N GLY A 83 8.77 -20.08 6.14
CA GLY A 83 7.80 -20.98 6.78
C GLY A 83 6.58 -20.27 7.39
N HIS A 84 6.38 -18.99 7.06
CA HIS A 84 5.10 -18.34 7.37
C HIS A 84 4.01 -18.96 6.49
N LYS A 85 2.82 -19.11 7.05
CA LYS A 85 1.69 -19.67 6.31
C LYS A 85 1.18 -18.68 5.26
N GLN A 86 0.42 -19.18 4.29
CA GLN A 86 -0.29 -18.36 3.31
C GLN A 86 -1.12 -17.27 4.02
N ILE A 87 -1.05 -16.06 3.50
CA ILE A 87 -1.77 -14.89 4.05
C ILE A 87 -3.16 -14.84 3.45
N SER A 88 -4.16 -14.82 4.30
CA SER A 88 -5.58 -14.64 3.93
C SER A 88 -6.01 -13.23 4.25
N VAL A 89 -6.65 -12.57 3.29
CA VAL A 89 -7.10 -11.18 3.38
C VAL A 89 -8.57 -11.08 3.12
N LYS A 90 -9.29 -10.36 3.99
CA LYS A 90 -10.66 -9.95 3.80
C LYS A 90 -10.77 -8.44 3.73
N LEU A 91 -11.50 -7.92 2.75
CA LEU A 91 -11.69 -6.49 2.57
C LEU A 91 -12.89 -5.98 3.38
N GLY A 92 -12.72 -4.82 3.98
CA GLY A 92 -13.75 -4.06 4.67
C GLY A 92 -14.35 -2.97 3.78
N GLU A 93 -14.93 -1.99 4.45
CA GLU A 93 -15.45 -0.76 3.86
C GLU A 93 -14.32 0.19 3.44
N ILE A 94 -14.67 1.17 2.62
CA ILE A 94 -13.80 2.30 2.35
C ILE A 94 -13.73 3.17 3.61
N ASP A 95 -12.52 3.58 3.96
CA ASP A 95 -12.23 4.47 5.08
C ASP A 95 -11.39 5.68 4.62
N VAL A 96 -11.19 6.62 5.50
CA VAL A 96 -10.44 7.85 5.22
C VAL A 96 -9.43 8.11 6.31
N PHE A 97 -8.15 8.11 5.95
CA PHE A 97 -7.10 8.59 6.85
C PHE A 97 -6.87 10.07 6.58
N THR A 98 -6.87 10.85 7.64
CA THR A 98 -6.76 12.30 7.55
C THR A 98 -5.36 12.76 7.91
N ASN A 99 -4.69 13.44 7.00
CA ASN A 99 -3.54 14.25 7.35
C ASN A 99 -4.05 15.62 7.85
N PRO A 100 -3.65 16.09 9.04
CA PRO A 100 -4.19 17.32 9.61
C PRO A 100 -4.05 18.54 8.71
N ASP A 101 -2.99 18.60 7.92
CA ASP A 101 -2.59 19.84 7.25
C ASP A 101 -2.79 19.84 5.73
N LYS A 102 -2.78 18.69 5.07
CA LYS A 102 -2.57 18.67 3.61
C LYS A 102 -3.62 17.90 2.81
N PHE A 103 -3.94 16.66 3.18
CA PHE A 103 -4.74 15.77 2.34
C PHE A 103 -5.51 14.74 3.17
N ASP A 104 -6.44 14.06 2.52
CA ASP A 104 -7.03 12.82 3.01
C ASP A 104 -6.54 11.66 2.13
N VAL A 105 -6.50 10.46 2.71
CA VAL A 105 -6.20 9.23 1.99
C VAL A 105 -7.45 8.36 1.97
N VAL A 106 -7.96 8.07 0.80
CA VAL A 106 -9.08 7.15 0.60
C VAL A 106 -8.53 5.74 0.52
N VAL A 107 -8.94 4.89 1.45
CA VAL A 107 -8.40 3.54 1.62
C VAL A 107 -9.51 2.49 1.69
N VAL A 108 -9.21 1.25 1.36
CA VAL A 108 -10.03 0.09 1.69
C VAL A 108 -9.46 -0.55 2.95
N LYS A 109 -10.29 -0.74 3.99
CA LYS A 109 -9.89 -1.48 5.18
C LYS A 109 -9.55 -2.92 4.82
N VAL A 110 -8.52 -3.43 5.45
CA VAL A 110 -8.11 -4.83 5.36
C VAL A 110 -8.27 -5.48 6.73
N ILE A 111 -8.76 -6.70 6.75
CA ILE A 111 -8.95 -7.53 7.94
C ILE A 111 -8.16 -8.81 7.70
N SER A 112 -7.10 -9.05 8.50
CA SER A 112 -6.25 -10.22 8.33
C SER A 112 -5.39 -10.44 9.58
N ASP A 113 -5.70 -11.48 10.33
CA ASP A 113 -4.86 -11.91 11.47
C ASP A 113 -3.47 -12.34 10.99
N ASP A 114 -3.36 -12.88 9.77
CA ASP A 114 -2.09 -13.29 9.17
C ASP A 114 -1.17 -12.09 8.91
N LEU A 115 -1.73 -10.94 8.45
CA LEU A 115 -0.96 -9.71 8.28
C LEU A 115 -0.54 -9.09 9.61
N ASP A 116 -1.40 -9.14 10.63
CA ASP A 116 -1.07 -8.67 11.97
C ASP A 116 0.07 -9.51 12.57
N GLU A 117 0.00 -10.85 12.43
CA GLU A 117 1.06 -11.76 12.84
C GLU A 117 2.38 -11.46 12.11
N LEU A 118 2.33 -11.29 10.79
CA LEU A 118 3.51 -11.02 9.99
C LEU A 118 4.13 -9.64 10.31
N ASN A 119 3.30 -8.60 10.49
CA ASN A 119 3.78 -7.30 10.93
C ASN A 119 4.48 -7.38 12.29
N ASN A 120 3.90 -8.07 13.27
CA ASN A 120 4.48 -8.28 14.58
C ASN A 120 5.81 -9.05 14.49
N LYS A 121 5.88 -10.07 13.65
CA LYS A 121 7.09 -10.87 13.43
C LYS A 121 8.22 -10.02 12.82
N LEU A 122 7.90 -9.18 11.83
CA LEU A 122 8.87 -8.28 11.23
C LEU A 122 9.33 -7.20 12.21
N THR A 123 8.41 -6.48 12.84
CA THR A 123 8.75 -5.38 13.77
C THR A 123 9.56 -5.82 14.97
N SER A 124 9.45 -7.11 15.37
CA SER A 124 10.24 -7.69 16.45
C SER A 124 11.66 -8.11 16.05
N ASN A 125 11.96 -8.19 14.74
CA ASN A 125 13.20 -8.79 14.26
C ASN A 125 13.99 -7.93 13.26
N VAL A 126 13.46 -6.80 12.77
CA VAL A 126 14.20 -5.87 11.90
C VAL A 126 14.33 -4.49 12.53
N GLU A 127 15.41 -3.79 12.21
CA GLU A 127 15.49 -2.36 12.52
C GLU A 127 14.59 -1.56 11.57
N PHE A 128 13.69 -0.76 12.14
CA PHE A 128 12.78 0.08 11.38
C PHE A 128 12.47 1.41 12.07
N THR A 129 12.00 2.38 11.29
CA THR A 129 11.49 3.67 11.78
C THR A 129 10.04 3.82 11.35
N SER A 130 9.14 4.03 12.29
CA SER A 130 7.73 4.29 12.01
C SER A 130 7.25 5.54 12.75
N LYS A 131 6.42 6.34 12.07
CA LYS A 131 5.69 7.45 12.67
C LYS A 131 4.32 6.99 13.23
N TYR A 132 3.92 5.78 12.92
CA TYR A 132 2.62 5.22 13.31
C TYR A 132 2.79 4.31 14.51
N LYS A 133 1.90 4.49 15.50
CA LYS A 133 1.91 3.68 16.73
C LYS A 133 1.22 2.33 16.58
N GLU A 134 0.30 2.25 15.64
CA GLU A 134 -0.54 1.08 15.40
C GLU A 134 -0.46 0.67 13.94
N TYR A 135 -0.39 -0.63 13.70
CA TYR A 135 -0.56 -1.19 12.38
C TYR A 135 -2.04 -1.18 11.99
N LYS A 136 -2.35 -0.60 10.85
CA LYS A 136 -3.71 -0.56 10.29
C LYS A 136 -3.64 -0.99 8.83
N PRO A 137 -3.76 -2.29 8.55
CA PRO A 137 -3.65 -2.79 7.18
C PRO A 137 -4.75 -2.18 6.30
N HIS A 138 -4.36 -1.70 5.12
CA HIS A 138 -5.25 -1.04 4.19
C HIS A 138 -4.69 -1.07 2.76
N ILE A 139 -5.57 -0.86 1.79
CA ILE A 139 -5.21 -0.62 0.39
C ILE A 139 -5.51 0.85 0.09
N THR A 140 -4.52 1.61 -0.33
CA THR A 140 -4.70 3.00 -0.75
C THR A 140 -5.34 3.02 -2.14
N LEU A 141 -6.40 3.82 -2.30
CA LEU A 141 -7.04 4.07 -3.59
C LEU A 141 -6.59 5.40 -4.19
N ALA A 142 -6.52 6.44 -3.37
CA ALA A 142 -6.06 7.77 -3.81
C ALA A 142 -5.76 8.69 -2.62
N TYR A 143 -4.88 9.64 -2.89
CA TYR A 143 -4.70 10.84 -2.09
C TYR A 143 -5.58 11.95 -2.65
N VAL A 144 -6.40 12.55 -1.81
CA VAL A 144 -7.34 13.61 -2.20
C VAL A 144 -7.14 14.87 -1.37
N LYS A 145 -7.56 16.01 -1.87
CA LYS A 145 -7.51 17.28 -1.13
C LYS A 145 -8.24 17.14 0.19
N LYS A 146 -7.76 17.82 1.20
CA LYS A 146 -8.33 17.79 2.56
C LYS A 146 -9.84 18.02 2.55
N GLY A 147 -10.56 17.17 3.28
CA GLY A 147 -12.03 17.17 3.38
C GLY A 147 -12.75 16.53 2.19
N LYS A 148 -12.04 16.14 1.12
CA LYS A 148 -12.66 15.53 -0.06
C LYS A 148 -12.78 14.00 0.04
N GLY A 149 -12.11 13.38 1.00
CA GLY A 149 -12.17 11.93 1.24
C GLY A 149 -13.48 11.47 1.86
N TRP A 150 -14.06 12.26 2.76
CA TRP A 150 -15.17 11.84 3.62
C TRP A 150 -16.45 11.39 2.90
N LYS A 151 -16.69 11.83 1.68
CA LYS A 151 -17.82 11.34 0.87
C LYS A 151 -17.70 9.88 0.42
N TYR A 152 -16.51 9.28 0.56
CA TYR A 152 -16.26 7.87 0.24
C TYR A 152 -16.28 6.98 1.49
N HIS A 153 -16.24 7.57 2.69
CA HIS A 153 -16.25 6.83 3.96
C HIS A 153 -17.52 5.97 4.10
N GLY A 154 -17.34 4.73 4.50
CA GLY A 154 -18.43 3.78 4.73
C GLY A 154 -18.99 3.11 3.48
N LEU A 155 -18.48 3.44 2.28
CA LEU A 155 -18.86 2.70 1.08
C LEU A 155 -18.38 1.24 1.17
N ASP A 156 -19.27 0.31 0.83
CA ASP A 156 -19.10 -1.14 0.99
C ASP A 156 -18.71 -1.88 -0.31
N GLN A 157 -18.33 -1.14 -1.34
CA GLN A 157 -17.98 -1.64 -2.68
C GLN A 157 -17.09 -2.89 -2.67
N TRP A 158 -16.17 -2.99 -1.71
CA TRP A 158 -15.21 -4.06 -1.61
C TRP A 158 -15.44 -5.00 -0.43
N LYS A 159 -16.35 -4.64 0.47
CA LYS A 159 -16.63 -5.36 1.72
C LYS A 159 -16.93 -6.82 1.48
N GLY A 160 -16.25 -7.69 2.21
CA GLY A 160 -16.41 -9.13 2.15
C GLY A 160 -15.68 -9.82 0.99
N LYS A 161 -15.02 -9.10 0.08
CA LYS A 161 -14.13 -9.72 -0.91
C LYS A 161 -12.90 -10.27 -0.21
N GLU A 162 -12.39 -11.39 -0.70
CA GLU A 162 -11.27 -12.10 -0.10
C GLU A 162 -10.24 -12.48 -1.17
N PHE A 163 -8.99 -12.55 -0.75
CA PHE A 163 -7.91 -13.12 -1.56
C PHE A 163 -6.84 -13.73 -0.65
N GLN A 164 -5.93 -14.49 -1.25
CA GLN A 164 -4.80 -15.11 -0.56
C GLN A 164 -3.52 -14.89 -1.35
N THR A 165 -2.39 -14.89 -0.64
CA THR A 165 -1.05 -14.83 -1.24
C THR A 165 -0.08 -15.71 -0.48
N ASP A 166 0.87 -16.31 -1.20
CA ASP A 166 1.97 -17.14 -0.68
C ASP A 166 3.34 -16.44 -0.78
N TYR A 167 3.33 -15.14 -1.06
CA TYR A 167 4.53 -14.32 -1.14
C TYR A 167 4.29 -12.90 -0.60
N VAL A 168 5.37 -12.26 -0.25
CA VAL A 168 5.42 -10.81 -0.04
C VAL A 168 6.37 -10.17 -1.05
N VAL A 169 6.30 -8.87 -1.21
CA VAL A 169 7.23 -8.07 -2.02
C VAL A 169 8.09 -7.22 -1.09
N PHE A 170 9.39 -7.40 -1.17
CA PHE A 170 10.36 -6.47 -0.59
C PHE A 170 10.66 -5.36 -1.60
N SER A 171 10.45 -4.12 -1.20
CA SER A 171 10.80 -2.94 -1.99
C SER A 171 11.93 -2.20 -1.30
N SER A 172 13.11 -2.17 -1.94
CA SER A 172 14.27 -1.47 -1.40
C SER A 172 14.20 0.04 -1.61
N LYS A 173 15.03 0.80 -0.92
CA LYS A 173 15.12 2.27 -1.03
C LYS A 173 15.32 2.78 -2.46
N ASN A 174 15.98 2.01 -3.31
CA ASN A 174 16.20 2.36 -4.71
C ASN A 174 15.02 2.03 -5.63
N GLY A 175 13.90 1.53 -5.07
CA GLY A 175 12.71 1.15 -5.81
C GLY A 175 12.75 -0.25 -6.44
N THR A 176 13.83 -1.03 -6.24
CA THR A 176 13.87 -2.42 -6.70
C THR A 176 12.90 -3.27 -5.88
N LYS A 177 12.05 -4.02 -6.56
CA LYS A 177 11.06 -4.93 -5.96
C LYS A 177 11.46 -6.38 -6.17
N GLN A 178 11.38 -7.18 -5.11
CA GLN A 178 11.66 -8.61 -5.14
C GLN A 178 10.55 -9.39 -4.43
N LYS A 179 10.00 -10.40 -5.10
CA LYS A 179 9.05 -11.35 -4.48
C LYS A 179 9.80 -12.34 -3.61
N LEU A 180 9.31 -12.51 -2.40
CA LEU A 180 9.84 -13.44 -1.39
C LEU A 180 8.72 -14.41 -1.01
N ALA A 181 8.98 -15.72 -1.19
CA ALA A 181 8.03 -16.76 -0.77
C ALA A 181 7.93 -16.83 0.77
N LEU A 182 6.73 -17.14 1.26
CA LEU A 182 6.43 -17.34 2.69
C LEU A 182 6.88 -18.71 3.20
#